data_bc5e0901c6fa18f7a9dc7b7f7acfae3a
#
_entry.id   bc5e0901c6fa18f7a9dc7b7f7acfae3a
#
_cell.length_a   1.000
_cell.length_b   1.000
_cell.length_c   1.000
_cell.angle_alpha   90.00
_cell.angle_beta   90.00
_cell.angle_gamma   90.00
#
_symmetry.space_group_name_H-M   'P 1'
#
loop_
_entity.id
_entity.type
_entity.pdbx_description
1 polymer ?
#
loop_
_entity_poly.entity_id
_entity_poly.type
_entity_poly.pdbx_seq_one_letter_code
_entity_poly.pdbx_strand_id
1 'polypeptide(L)'
;LLFVMSIDLHLHSENSDGTDSPESIIEKAIEIQLEAISITDHEYLTNVPTSENIEIIKGVEVSVSWEKLEKSNPYAGIHLLLYFVEEKTPINSFLEEIRILKNIRNYEIIENLQNEGLNINKSELSNFKTQVPGRPHIASILKDKGYVSSINEAFIKYLGNGKIGDSRSHQPNIEKIINLAQ
;
A
#
# COMPACT_ATOMS: atom_id res chain seq x y z
N LEU A 1 3.81 33.95 -19.74
CA LEU A 1 3.81 33.15 -18.53
C LEU A 1 3.54 31.69 -18.98
N LEU A 2 4.54 30.82 -18.83
CA LEU A 2 4.30 29.38 -18.92
C LEU A 2 3.56 28.98 -17.62
N PHE A 3 2.31 28.57 -17.73
CA PHE A 3 1.62 27.86 -16.66
C PHE A 3 2.25 26.47 -16.60
N VAL A 4 3.01 26.20 -15.57
CA VAL A 4 3.48 24.84 -15.26
C VAL A 4 2.37 24.22 -14.43
N MET A 5 1.58 23.32 -15.03
CA MET A 5 0.63 22.50 -14.30
C MET A 5 1.42 21.57 -13.36
N SER A 6 1.13 21.66 -12.07
CA SER A 6 1.74 20.79 -11.06
C SER A 6 0.71 19.81 -10.57
N ILE A 7 0.98 18.52 -10.78
CA ILE A 7 0.09 17.42 -10.34
C ILE A 7 0.88 16.38 -9.57
N ASP A 8 0.24 15.70 -8.62
CA ASP A 8 0.78 14.53 -7.94
C ASP A 8 -0.26 13.41 -7.91
N LEU A 9 -0.02 12.37 -8.68
CA LEU A 9 -0.96 11.27 -8.88
C LEU A 9 -0.57 9.99 -8.12
N HIS A 10 0.38 10.05 -7.18
CA HIS A 10 0.80 8.88 -6.42
C HIS A 10 1.06 9.24 -4.96
N LEU A 11 0.00 9.32 -4.19
CA LEU A 11 0.02 9.68 -2.77
C LEU A 11 -0.59 8.58 -1.92
N HIS A 12 -0.09 8.41 -0.70
CA HIS A 12 -0.58 7.46 0.28
C HIS A 12 -1.04 8.15 1.54
N SER A 13 -2.21 7.76 2.04
CA SER A 13 -2.76 8.24 3.29
C SER A 13 -2.59 7.22 4.44
N GLU A 14 -3.04 7.59 5.64
CA GLU A 14 -3.09 6.68 6.80
C GLU A 14 -4.00 5.46 6.59
N ASN A 15 -4.82 5.45 5.51
CA ASN A 15 -5.62 4.29 5.13
C ASN A 15 -4.76 3.12 4.60
N SER A 16 -3.53 3.38 4.13
CA SER A 16 -2.56 2.36 3.78
C SER A 16 -1.27 2.49 4.60
N ASP A 17 -0.21 3.00 4.06
CA ASP A 17 1.10 3.11 4.71
C ASP A 17 1.65 4.54 4.76
N GLY A 18 0.85 5.52 4.39
CA GLY A 18 1.11 6.93 4.65
C GLY A 18 0.87 7.32 6.12
N THR A 19 1.20 8.56 6.46
CA THR A 19 1.10 9.08 7.82
C THR A 19 0.04 10.16 7.98
N ASP A 20 -0.41 10.75 6.89
CA ASP A 20 -1.37 11.85 6.87
C ASP A 20 -2.79 11.34 6.55
N SER A 21 -3.80 12.01 7.10
CA SER A 21 -5.17 11.76 6.67
C SER A 21 -5.41 12.26 5.24
N PRO A 22 -6.41 11.72 4.52
CA PRO A 22 -6.78 12.23 3.19
C PRO A 22 -7.02 13.74 3.18
N GLU A 23 -7.69 14.28 4.19
CA GLU A 23 -7.96 15.71 4.33
C GLU A 23 -6.66 16.52 4.47
N SER A 24 -5.73 16.06 5.30
CA SER A 24 -4.43 16.72 5.48
C SER A 24 -3.60 16.72 4.19
N ILE A 25 -3.67 15.65 3.39
CA ILE A 25 -3.01 15.58 2.08
C ILE A 25 -3.59 16.64 1.14
N ILE A 26 -4.94 16.78 1.09
CA ILE A 26 -5.61 17.79 0.27
C ILE A 26 -5.18 19.20 0.69
N GLU A 27 -5.21 19.49 1.99
CA GLU A 27 -4.80 20.82 2.51
C GLU A 27 -3.36 21.16 2.10
N LYS A 28 -2.42 20.23 2.26
CA LYS A 28 -1.03 20.40 1.84
C LYS A 28 -0.90 20.59 0.33
N ALA A 29 -1.64 19.83 -0.47
CA ALA A 29 -1.63 19.94 -1.92
C ALA A 29 -2.11 21.33 -2.39
N ILE A 30 -3.16 21.87 -1.76
CA ILE A 30 -3.67 23.23 -2.02
C ILE A 30 -2.63 24.27 -1.60
N GLU A 31 -1.99 24.12 -0.44
CA GLU A 31 -0.97 25.04 0.06
C GLU A 31 0.22 25.17 -0.91
N ILE A 32 0.66 24.07 -1.49
CA ILE A 32 1.74 24.04 -2.50
C ILE A 32 1.27 24.26 -3.92
N GLN A 33 -0.01 24.63 -4.11
CA GLN A 33 -0.63 24.99 -5.39
C GLN A 33 -0.60 23.87 -6.44
N LEU A 34 -0.86 22.62 -6.04
CA LEU A 34 -1.13 21.56 -7.01
C LEU A 34 -2.51 21.77 -7.65
N GLU A 35 -2.61 21.46 -8.94
CA GLU A 35 -3.87 21.54 -9.72
C GLU A 35 -4.68 20.25 -9.61
N ALA A 36 -4.01 19.09 -9.51
CA ALA A 36 -4.66 17.80 -9.33
C ALA A 36 -3.83 16.86 -8.46
N ILE A 37 -4.52 15.99 -7.72
CA ILE A 37 -3.92 14.89 -6.94
C ILE A 37 -4.68 13.59 -7.13
N SER A 38 -4.00 12.47 -6.84
CA SER A 38 -4.64 11.19 -6.61
C SER A 38 -4.07 10.54 -5.35
N ILE A 39 -4.95 10.23 -4.39
CA ILE A 39 -4.60 9.38 -3.26
C ILE A 39 -4.83 7.94 -3.71
N THR A 40 -3.72 7.21 -3.87
CA THR A 40 -3.66 5.87 -4.44
C THR A 40 -3.25 4.86 -3.38
N ASP A 41 -3.99 4.81 -2.28
CA ASP A 41 -3.72 3.88 -1.19
C ASP A 41 -3.62 2.43 -1.67
N HIS A 42 -2.78 1.63 -1.03
CA HIS A 42 -2.59 0.23 -1.37
C HIS A 42 -3.87 -0.58 -1.23
N GLU A 43 -4.34 -1.20 -2.32
CA GLU A 43 -5.52 -2.08 -2.38
C GLU A 43 -6.78 -1.52 -1.69
N TYR A 44 -6.85 -0.20 -1.52
CA TYR A 44 -7.99 0.47 -0.88
C TYR A 44 -8.35 1.74 -1.64
N LEU A 45 -9.58 1.79 -2.15
CA LEU A 45 -10.11 2.99 -2.78
C LEU A 45 -10.56 3.95 -1.67
N THR A 46 -9.70 4.91 -1.37
CA THR A 46 -9.97 5.90 -0.32
C THR A 46 -11.12 6.80 -0.73
N ASN A 47 -12.09 6.94 0.18
CA ASN A 47 -13.15 7.92 0.02
C ASN A 47 -12.58 9.31 0.35
N VAL A 48 -12.32 10.09 -0.67
CA VAL A 48 -11.72 11.42 -0.57
C VAL A 48 -12.82 12.47 -0.70
N PRO A 49 -12.89 13.47 0.20
CA PRO A 49 -13.85 14.55 0.06
C PRO A 49 -13.56 15.37 -1.22
N THR A 50 -14.62 15.83 -1.87
CA THR A 50 -14.49 16.74 -3.03
C THR A 50 -13.96 18.10 -2.59
N SER A 51 -13.19 18.76 -3.45
CA SER A 51 -12.69 20.11 -3.24
C SER A 51 -12.97 20.98 -4.47
N GLU A 52 -13.31 22.24 -4.25
CA GLU A 52 -13.44 23.22 -5.34
C GLU A 52 -12.08 23.84 -5.73
N ASN A 53 -11.05 23.64 -4.91
CA ASN A 53 -9.75 24.28 -5.06
C ASN A 53 -8.69 23.40 -5.72
N ILE A 54 -8.95 22.10 -5.88
CA ILE A 54 -8.03 21.13 -6.47
C ILE A 54 -8.83 19.99 -7.10
N GLU A 55 -8.39 19.50 -8.25
CA GLU A 55 -8.96 18.30 -8.86
C GLU A 55 -8.50 17.06 -8.11
N ILE A 56 -9.45 16.18 -7.74
CA ILE A 56 -9.17 14.93 -7.04
C ILE A 56 -9.55 13.77 -7.93
N ILE A 57 -8.53 13.05 -8.40
CA ILE A 57 -8.69 11.87 -9.26
C ILE A 57 -8.75 10.64 -8.35
N LYS A 58 -9.87 9.91 -8.37
CA LYS A 58 -9.98 8.64 -7.63
C LYS A 58 -9.02 7.61 -8.20
N GLY A 59 -8.16 7.05 -7.34
CA GLY A 59 -7.16 6.07 -7.73
C GLY A 59 -6.87 5.06 -6.64
N VAL A 60 -6.19 4.00 -7.02
CA VAL A 60 -5.72 2.94 -6.12
C VAL A 60 -4.43 2.35 -6.65
N GLU A 61 -3.51 2.01 -5.76
CA GLU A 61 -2.32 1.24 -6.10
C GLU A 61 -2.51 -0.23 -5.75
N VAL A 62 -2.23 -1.12 -6.69
CA VAL A 62 -2.38 -2.57 -6.52
C VAL A 62 -1.04 -3.26 -6.70
N SER A 63 -0.61 -4.02 -5.68
CA SER A 63 0.56 -4.88 -5.78
C SER A 63 0.22 -6.10 -6.64
N VAL A 64 0.97 -6.32 -7.72
CA VAL A 64 0.70 -7.36 -8.71
C VAL A 64 1.92 -8.24 -8.98
N SER A 65 1.66 -9.47 -9.43
CA SER A 65 2.65 -10.37 -9.99
C SER A 65 2.64 -10.31 -11.52
N TRP A 66 3.82 -10.48 -12.13
CA TRP A 66 3.97 -10.63 -13.56
C TRP A 66 5.03 -11.67 -13.89
N GLU A 67 4.58 -12.82 -14.36
CA GLU A 67 5.43 -14.00 -14.59
C GLU A 67 6.65 -13.70 -15.47
N LYS A 68 6.52 -12.82 -16.48
CA LYS A 68 7.65 -12.46 -17.37
C LYS A 68 8.74 -11.72 -16.62
N LEU A 69 8.39 -10.86 -15.66
CA LEU A 69 9.36 -10.13 -14.86
C LEU A 69 9.95 -11.03 -13.79
N GLU A 70 9.15 -11.85 -13.14
CA GLU A 70 9.58 -12.78 -12.10
C GLU A 70 10.58 -13.83 -12.61
N LYS A 71 10.46 -14.26 -13.87
CA LYS A 71 11.46 -15.13 -14.53
C LYS A 71 12.82 -14.46 -14.69
N SER A 72 12.85 -13.15 -14.92
CA SER A 72 14.11 -12.39 -15.08
C SER A 72 14.64 -11.85 -13.75
N ASN A 73 13.76 -11.51 -12.82
CA ASN A 73 14.08 -11.04 -11.49
C ASN A 73 13.01 -11.51 -10.48
N PRO A 74 13.24 -12.64 -9.79
CA PRO A 74 12.28 -13.20 -8.82
C PRO A 74 11.93 -12.24 -7.67
N TYR A 75 12.73 -11.19 -7.49
CA TYR A 75 12.53 -10.20 -6.43
C TYR A 75 11.90 -8.90 -6.91
N ALA A 76 11.55 -8.78 -8.20
CA ALA A 76 10.86 -7.61 -8.69
C ALA A 76 9.42 -7.56 -8.15
N GLY A 77 9.08 -6.45 -7.51
CA GLY A 77 7.69 -6.08 -7.21
C GLY A 77 7.18 -5.14 -8.29
N ILE A 78 5.92 -5.29 -8.67
CA ILE A 78 5.22 -4.34 -9.53
C ILE A 78 4.04 -3.82 -8.76
N HIS A 79 3.87 -2.49 -8.81
CA HIS A 79 2.68 -1.83 -8.34
C HIS A 79 2.00 -1.16 -9.54
N LEU A 80 0.73 -1.44 -9.72
CA LEU A 80 -0.09 -0.90 -10.80
C LEU A 80 -0.98 0.20 -10.24
N LEU A 81 -0.87 1.40 -10.80
CA LEU A 81 -1.73 2.52 -10.46
C LEU A 81 -2.97 2.49 -11.37
N LEU A 82 -4.14 2.50 -10.77
CA LEU A 82 -5.43 2.61 -11.45
C LEU A 82 -6.05 3.95 -11.11
N TYR A 83 -6.48 4.68 -12.13
CA TYR A 83 -7.12 5.99 -11.97
C TYR A 83 -8.55 5.97 -12.49
N PHE A 84 -9.34 6.96 -12.08
CA PHE A 84 -10.76 7.10 -12.44
C PHE A 84 -11.60 5.90 -12.03
N VAL A 85 -11.23 5.28 -10.89
CA VAL A 85 -11.92 4.09 -10.37
C VAL A 85 -13.25 4.49 -9.76
N GLU A 86 -14.34 3.88 -10.23
CA GLU A 86 -15.67 4.08 -9.68
C GLU A 86 -15.99 3.09 -8.56
N GLU A 87 -16.83 3.51 -7.58
CA GLU A 87 -17.13 2.72 -6.37
C GLU A 87 -17.88 1.41 -6.63
N LYS A 88 -18.61 1.30 -7.73
CA LYS A 88 -19.46 0.12 -8.04
C LYS A 88 -18.91 -0.67 -9.22
N THR A 89 -17.63 -0.98 -9.20
CA THR A 89 -16.97 -1.74 -10.25
C THR A 89 -16.48 -3.10 -9.74
N PRO A 90 -16.31 -4.11 -10.62
CA PRO A 90 -15.77 -5.41 -10.23
C PRO A 90 -14.42 -5.31 -9.52
N ILE A 91 -13.62 -4.28 -9.82
CA ILE A 91 -12.32 -4.07 -9.17
C ILE A 91 -12.45 -3.87 -7.66
N ASN A 92 -13.48 -3.17 -7.17
CA ASN A 92 -13.64 -2.91 -5.75
C ASN A 92 -13.88 -4.17 -4.92
N SER A 93 -14.74 -5.07 -5.39
CA SER A 93 -14.94 -6.37 -4.73
C SER A 93 -13.65 -7.19 -4.73
N PHE A 94 -12.89 -7.10 -5.82
CA PHE A 94 -11.62 -7.81 -5.93
C PHE A 94 -10.52 -7.20 -5.03
N LEU A 95 -10.51 -5.87 -4.85
CA LEU A 95 -9.60 -5.22 -3.88
C LEU A 95 -9.88 -5.71 -2.44
N GLU A 96 -11.14 -5.95 -2.10
CA GLU A 96 -11.51 -6.53 -0.80
C GLU A 96 -10.94 -7.95 -0.63
N GLU A 97 -11.06 -8.80 -1.65
CA GLU A 97 -10.45 -10.14 -1.65
C GLU A 97 -8.93 -10.04 -1.44
N ILE A 98 -8.24 -9.13 -2.14
CA ILE A 98 -6.79 -8.94 -1.99
C ILE A 98 -6.44 -8.52 -0.56
N ARG A 99 -7.22 -7.61 0.06
CA ARG A 99 -6.98 -7.19 1.45
C ARG A 99 -7.09 -8.36 2.44
N ILE A 100 -8.07 -9.24 2.25
CA ILE A 100 -8.21 -10.46 3.07
C ILE A 100 -6.95 -11.33 2.92
N LEU A 101 -6.49 -11.57 1.69
CA LEU A 101 -5.29 -12.36 1.42
C LEU A 101 -4.03 -11.69 1.99
N LYS A 102 -3.90 -10.37 1.93
CA LYS A 102 -2.81 -9.62 2.58
C LYS A 102 -2.81 -9.79 4.10
N ASN A 103 -3.97 -9.81 4.73
CA ASN A 103 -4.07 -10.04 6.17
C ASN A 103 -3.62 -11.46 6.54
N ILE A 104 -4.02 -12.47 5.77
CA ILE A 104 -3.54 -13.86 5.94
C ILE A 104 -2.02 -13.89 5.84
N ARG A 105 -1.44 -13.31 4.81
CA ARG A 105 0.01 -13.19 4.62
C ARG A 105 0.70 -12.50 5.81
N ASN A 106 0.15 -11.40 6.32
CA ASN A 106 0.72 -10.70 7.46
C ASN A 106 0.76 -11.58 8.70
N TYR A 107 -0.26 -12.44 8.88
CA TYR A 107 -0.30 -13.40 9.98
C TYR A 107 0.76 -14.50 9.84
N GLU A 108 0.99 -14.98 8.62
CA GLU A 108 2.08 -15.92 8.33
C GLU A 108 3.45 -15.30 8.60
N ILE A 109 3.66 -14.05 8.21
CA ILE A 109 4.90 -13.31 8.49
C ILE A 109 5.13 -13.21 9.99
N ILE A 110 4.10 -12.82 10.76
CA ILE A 110 4.22 -12.70 12.22
C ILE A 110 4.53 -14.05 12.85
N GLU A 111 3.89 -15.14 12.42
CA GLU A 111 4.17 -16.49 12.90
C GLU A 111 5.61 -16.93 12.61
N ASN A 112 6.11 -16.65 11.41
CA ASN A 112 7.50 -16.91 11.06
C ASN A 112 8.47 -16.13 11.97
N LEU A 113 8.19 -14.85 12.23
CA LEU A 113 9.01 -14.04 13.14
C LEU A 113 8.96 -14.55 14.59
N GLN A 114 7.80 -15.03 15.04
CA GLN A 114 7.66 -15.67 16.37
C GLN A 114 8.51 -16.94 16.46
N ASN A 115 8.55 -17.76 15.42
CA ASN A 115 9.37 -18.97 15.36
C ASN A 115 10.88 -18.66 15.43
N GLU A 116 11.30 -17.46 15.00
CA GLU A 116 12.65 -16.94 15.20
C GLU A 116 12.89 -16.28 16.57
N GLY A 117 11.92 -16.39 17.47
CA GLY A 117 12.03 -15.90 18.85
C GLY A 117 11.68 -14.41 19.03
N LEU A 118 11.07 -13.73 18.04
CA LEU A 118 10.63 -12.36 18.20
C LEU A 118 9.25 -12.33 18.88
N ASN A 119 9.13 -11.58 19.95
CA ASN A 119 7.86 -11.44 20.69
C ASN A 119 6.99 -10.36 20.05
N ILE A 120 6.28 -10.70 18.98
CA ILE A 120 5.30 -9.86 18.30
C ILE A 120 3.97 -10.60 18.17
N ASN A 121 2.84 -9.88 18.07
CA ASN A 121 1.51 -10.46 18.03
C ASN A 121 0.66 -9.89 16.88
N LYS A 122 -0.22 -10.72 16.33
CA LYS A 122 -1.17 -10.33 15.26
C LYS A 122 -2.05 -9.14 15.67
N SER A 123 -2.45 -9.08 16.95
CA SER A 123 -3.26 -8.00 17.51
C SER A 123 -2.58 -6.63 17.47
N GLU A 124 -1.25 -6.58 17.39
CA GLU A 124 -0.53 -5.31 17.34
C GLU A 124 -0.73 -4.58 16.01
N LEU A 125 -1.11 -5.29 14.94
CA LEU A 125 -1.49 -4.67 13.68
C LEU A 125 -2.78 -3.83 13.77
N SER A 126 -3.69 -4.16 14.68
CA SER A 126 -4.90 -3.37 14.91
C SER A 126 -4.68 -2.05 15.65
N ASN A 127 -3.46 -1.78 16.13
CA ASN A 127 -3.10 -0.48 16.70
C ASN A 127 -2.89 0.60 15.62
N PHE A 128 -2.72 0.22 14.37
CA PHE A 128 -2.62 1.15 13.25
C PHE A 128 -4.00 1.50 12.72
N LYS A 129 -4.20 2.76 12.35
CA LYS A 129 -5.46 3.25 11.77
C LYS A 129 -5.62 2.89 10.28
N THR A 130 -4.88 1.94 9.79
CA THR A 130 -4.88 1.57 8.38
C THR A 130 -6.00 0.58 8.03
N GLN A 131 -6.54 0.69 6.82
CA GLN A 131 -7.44 -0.29 6.23
C GLN A 131 -6.67 -1.49 5.62
N VAL A 132 -5.37 -1.31 5.39
CA VAL A 132 -4.52 -2.30 4.71
C VAL A 132 -3.19 -2.47 5.44
N PRO A 133 -3.17 -3.14 6.58
CA PRO A 133 -1.92 -3.46 7.27
C PRO A 133 -0.95 -4.19 6.33
N GLY A 134 0.32 -3.86 6.39
CA GLY A 134 1.35 -4.46 5.54
C GLY A 134 2.70 -4.56 6.24
N ARG A 135 3.71 -4.98 5.49
CA ARG A 135 5.09 -5.12 6.00
C ARG A 135 5.66 -3.84 6.64
N PRO A 136 5.35 -2.61 6.16
CA PRO A 136 5.79 -1.39 6.85
C PRO A 136 5.28 -1.30 8.30
N HIS A 137 4.05 -1.73 8.56
CA HIS A 137 3.48 -1.75 9.91
C HIS A 137 4.15 -2.80 10.81
N ILE A 138 4.44 -3.99 10.25
CA ILE A 138 5.24 -5.01 10.97
C ILE A 138 6.64 -4.47 11.28
N ALA A 139 7.27 -3.75 10.33
CA ALA A 139 8.54 -3.11 10.53
C ALA A 139 8.51 -2.07 11.67
N SER A 140 7.42 -1.29 11.78
CA SER A 140 7.21 -0.36 12.88
C SER A 140 7.13 -1.08 14.22
N ILE A 141 6.36 -2.17 14.32
CA ILE A 141 6.27 -2.99 15.53
C ILE A 141 7.68 -3.50 15.94
N LEU A 142 8.45 -4.01 14.99
CA LEU A 142 9.80 -4.50 15.27
C LEU A 142 10.72 -3.39 15.78
N LYS A 143 10.61 -2.19 15.22
CA LYS A 143 11.36 -1.01 15.67
C LYS A 143 10.93 -0.57 17.07
N ASP A 144 9.63 -0.45 17.32
CA ASP A 144 9.08 0.01 18.60
C ASP A 144 9.44 -0.96 19.75
N LYS A 145 9.60 -2.24 19.44
CA LYS A 145 10.06 -3.28 20.39
C LYS A 145 11.59 -3.37 20.51
N GLY A 146 12.34 -2.57 19.76
CA GLY A 146 13.81 -2.52 19.84
C GLY A 146 14.53 -3.67 19.14
N TYR A 147 13.86 -4.49 18.31
CA TYR A 147 14.52 -5.53 17.51
C TYR A 147 15.37 -4.96 16.38
N VAL A 148 15.03 -3.75 15.93
CA VAL A 148 15.73 -2.98 14.90
C VAL A 148 15.73 -1.50 15.28
N SER A 149 16.67 -0.73 14.71
CA SER A 149 16.78 0.71 14.93
C SER A 149 15.95 1.55 13.95
N SER A 150 15.58 0.97 12.82
CA SER A 150 14.83 1.67 11.76
C SER A 150 13.94 0.71 10.95
N ILE A 151 12.95 1.28 10.26
CA ILE A 151 12.10 0.55 9.29
C ILE A 151 12.98 -0.12 8.22
N ASN A 152 13.97 0.60 7.68
CA ASN A 152 14.88 0.06 6.68
C ASN A 152 15.66 -1.16 7.21
N GLU A 153 16.13 -1.11 8.45
CA GLU A 153 16.80 -2.26 9.08
C GLU A 153 15.86 -3.46 9.22
N ALA A 154 14.57 -3.24 9.53
CA ALA A 154 13.59 -4.33 9.58
C ALA A 154 13.44 -5.04 8.23
N PHE A 155 13.43 -4.28 7.13
CA PHE A 155 13.40 -4.88 5.79
C PHE A 155 14.70 -5.63 5.46
N ILE A 156 15.86 -5.08 5.81
CA ILE A 156 17.15 -5.74 5.57
C ILE A 156 17.27 -7.06 6.34
N LYS A 157 16.81 -7.09 7.59
CA LYS A 157 16.98 -8.26 8.46
C LYS A 157 15.87 -9.30 8.30
N TYR A 158 14.61 -8.87 8.19
CA TYR A 158 13.46 -9.74 8.40
C TYR A 158 12.42 -9.75 7.29
N LEU A 159 12.10 -8.60 6.67
CA LEU A 159 10.89 -8.44 5.85
C LEU A 159 11.14 -8.29 4.35
N GLY A 160 12.40 -8.07 3.96
CA GLY A 160 12.77 -7.87 2.57
C GLY A 160 12.84 -9.17 1.78
N ASN A 161 13.21 -9.02 0.51
CA ASN A 161 13.28 -10.14 -0.43
C ASN A 161 14.22 -11.25 0.06
N GLY A 162 13.76 -12.50 0.02
CA GLY A 162 14.49 -13.66 0.49
C GLY A 162 14.68 -13.74 2.02
N LYS A 163 14.02 -12.91 2.78
CA LYS A 163 14.00 -12.95 4.25
C LYS A 163 12.79 -13.73 4.76
N ILE A 164 12.77 -14.01 6.06
CA ILE A 164 11.71 -14.80 6.70
C ILE A 164 10.32 -14.19 6.53
N GLY A 165 10.22 -12.86 6.40
CA GLY A 165 9.00 -12.13 6.12
C GLY A 165 8.75 -11.87 4.63
N ASP A 166 9.51 -12.48 3.71
CA ASP A 166 9.22 -12.41 2.28
C ASP A 166 8.11 -13.38 1.93
N SER A 167 6.91 -12.87 1.74
CA SER A 167 5.76 -13.65 1.26
C SER A 167 5.06 -12.88 0.15
N ARG A 168 4.99 -13.50 -1.04
CA ARG A 168 4.35 -12.93 -2.24
C ARG A 168 3.20 -13.78 -2.77
N SER A 169 2.88 -14.84 -2.06
CA SER A 169 1.95 -15.88 -2.51
C SER A 169 0.53 -15.41 -2.84
N HIS A 170 0.21 -14.13 -2.54
CA HIS A 170 -1.15 -13.59 -2.66
C HIS A 170 -1.25 -12.39 -3.60
N GLN A 171 -0.23 -12.12 -4.41
CA GLN A 171 -0.30 -11.04 -5.39
C GLN A 171 -1.11 -11.50 -6.62
N PRO A 172 -2.14 -10.74 -7.04
CA PRO A 172 -2.87 -11.06 -8.25
C PRO A 172 -2.00 -10.88 -9.50
N ASN A 173 -2.29 -11.67 -10.53
CA ASN A 173 -1.65 -11.47 -11.83
C ASN A 173 -2.07 -10.11 -12.43
N ILE A 174 -1.11 -9.38 -13.01
CA ILE A 174 -1.33 -8.05 -13.60
C ILE A 174 -2.42 -8.06 -14.68
N GLU A 175 -2.48 -9.10 -15.51
CA GLU A 175 -3.48 -9.22 -16.58
C GLU A 175 -4.91 -9.30 -16.01
N LYS A 176 -5.09 -9.97 -14.86
CA LYS A 176 -6.38 -10.02 -14.17
C LYS A 176 -6.82 -8.63 -13.73
N ILE A 177 -5.90 -7.82 -13.17
CA ILE A 177 -6.21 -6.46 -12.73
C ILE A 177 -6.58 -5.56 -13.92
N ILE A 178 -5.81 -5.62 -15.00
CA ILE A 178 -6.08 -4.83 -16.21
C ILE A 178 -7.46 -5.16 -16.78
N ASN A 179 -7.83 -6.44 -16.83
CA ASN A 179 -9.15 -6.88 -17.34
C ASN A 179 -10.32 -6.46 -16.44
N LEU A 180 -10.08 -6.32 -15.12
CA LEU A 180 -11.11 -5.85 -14.17
C LEU A 180 -11.28 -4.33 -14.16
N ALA A 181 -10.27 -3.60 -14.62
CA ALA A 181 -10.24 -2.14 -14.64
C ALA A 181 -10.76 -1.54 -15.95
N GLN A 182 -11.03 -2.35 -16.99
CA GLN A 182 -11.63 -1.97 -18.27
C GLN A 182 -13.16 -2.05 -18.22
#